data_887876a4cdedf581c396fae6500a9876
#
_entry.id   887876a4cdedf581c396fae6500a9876
#
_cell.length_a   1.000
_cell.length_b   1.000
_cell.length_c   1.000
_cell.angle_alpha   90.00
_cell.angle_beta   90.00
_cell.angle_gamma   90.00
#
_symmetry.space_group_name_H-M   'P 1'
#
loop_
_entity.id
_entity.type
_entity.pdbx_description
1 polymer ?
#
loop_
_entity_poly.entity_id
_entity_poly.type
_entity_poly.pdbx_seq_one_letter_code
_entity_poly.pdbx_strand_id
1 'polypeptide(L)'
;MKRLLLAAIVALFVVSSGFAKTRYNIRYSAEKNEQTRVYTNQLHEVSLLIVRDGDKAMTIDGKQFTLSGKKVTENKYYSAVQYDATDLAGRTYVVSFKHWKDVDPALEYQIIFFSTTDIYNWTYYLSEKPVEIN
;
A
#
# COMPACT_ATOMS: atom_id res chain seq x y z
N MET A 1 -0.24 40.55 -4.18
CA MET A 1 0.09 39.96 -4.10
C MET A 1 0.36 39.41 -4.48
N LYS A 2 0.39 39.24 -4.64
CA LYS A 2 0.68 38.41 -4.80
C LYS A 2 1.12 37.73 -4.39
N ARG A 3 1.25 37.81 -4.06
CA ARG A 3 1.67 37.00 -3.51
C ARG A 3 1.12 36.45 -2.74
N LEU A 4 0.62 36.82 -2.29
CA LEU A 4 0.20 36.00 -1.69
C LEU A 4 -0.52 35.32 -1.79
N LEU A 5 -0.85 35.88 -2.02
CA LEU A 5 -1.53 35.08 -2.40
C LEU A 5 -0.99 34.09 -2.93
N LEU A 6 -0.36 34.34 -3.34
CA LEU A 6 0.37 33.47 -3.77
C LEU A 6 0.75 32.62 -2.72
N ALA A 7 1.13 33.17 -1.81
CA ALA A 7 1.58 32.40 -0.74
C ALA A 7 0.45 31.58 -0.31
N ALA A 8 -0.63 32.16 -0.21
CA ALA A 8 -1.71 31.42 0.25
C ALA A 8 -1.98 30.35 -0.67
N ILE A 9 -1.83 30.61 -1.88
CA ILE A 9 -2.04 29.73 -2.74
C ILE A 9 -1.19 28.68 -2.69
N VAL A 10 -0.08 28.95 -2.58
CA VAL A 10 0.85 28.00 -2.50
C VAL A 10 0.55 27.15 -1.41
N ALA A 11 0.24 27.65 -0.36
CA ALA A 11 0.06 26.86 0.77
C ALA A 11 -1.05 25.95 0.46
N LEU A 12 -2.00 26.45 -0.21
CA LEU A 12 -2.99 25.70 -0.50
C LEU A 12 -2.70 24.62 -1.26
N PHE A 13 -2.12 24.80 -2.22
CA PHE A 13 -1.83 23.81 -3.03
C PHE A 13 -1.02 22.85 -2.58
N VAL A 14 -0.27 23.21 -1.91
CA VAL A 14 0.60 22.34 -1.40
C VAL A 14 -0.18 21.44 -0.59
N VAL A 15 -1.04 21.93 0.10
CA VAL A 15 -1.79 21.20 0.92
C VAL A 15 -2.56 20.21 0.18
N SER A 16 -3.18 20.57 -0.84
CA SER A 16 -4.00 19.64 -1.50
C SER A 16 -3.20 18.46 -1.97
N SER A 17 -2.03 18.68 -2.45
CA SER A 17 -1.28 17.57 -2.94
C SER A 17 -0.88 16.65 -1.79
N GLY A 18 -0.68 17.18 -0.64
CA GLY A 18 -0.26 16.37 0.47
C GLY A 18 -1.38 15.52 1.02
N PHE A 19 -2.60 15.76 0.58
CA PHE A 19 -3.70 15.06 1.14
C PHE A 19 -4.29 13.99 0.26
N ALA A 20 -3.68 13.74 -0.85
CA ALA A 20 -4.19 12.70 -1.71
C ALA A 20 -4.01 11.34 -1.04
N LYS A 21 -5.08 10.60 -0.95
CA LYS A 21 -5.07 9.26 -0.37
C LYS A 21 -5.53 8.28 -1.42
N THR A 22 -5.05 7.07 -1.32
CA THR A 22 -5.44 5.98 -2.21
C THR A 22 -6.10 4.89 -1.39
N ARG A 23 -7.33 4.54 -1.76
CA ARG A 23 -8.07 3.50 -1.07
C ARG A 23 -8.05 2.24 -1.88
N TYR A 24 -7.72 1.13 -1.20
CA TYR A 24 -7.69 -0.20 -1.79
C TYR A 24 -8.77 -1.04 -1.13
N ASN A 25 -9.76 -1.46 -1.91
CA ASN A 25 -10.83 -2.34 -1.41
C ASN A 25 -10.38 -3.77 -1.64
N ILE A 26 -9.97 -4.44 -0.58
CA ILE A 26 -9.39 -5.77 -0.66
C ILE A 26 -10.51 -6.81 -0.72
N ARG A 27 -10.46 -7.67 -1.72
CA ARG A 27 -11.49 -8.70 -1.94
C ARG A 27 -11.02 -10.09 -1.58
N TYR A 28 -9.72 -10.36 -1.68
CA TYR A 28 -9.18 -11.68 -1.40
C TYR A 28 -7.87 -11.53 -0.64
N SER A 29 -7.56 -12.53 0.17
CA SER A 29 -6.29 -12.58 0.90
C SER A 29 -5.78 -14.01 0.93
N ALA A 30 -4.46 -14.16 1.02
CA ALA A 30 -3.81 -15.45 1.21
C ALA A 30 -2.55 -15.23 2.02
N GLU A 31 -2.11 -16.27 2.73
CA GLU A 31 -0.86 -16.22 3.46
C GLU A 31 0.00 -17.38 3.02
N LYS A 32 1.26 -17.11 2.73
CA LYS A 32 2.16 -18.10 2.15
C LYS A 32 3.53 -17.97 2.76
N ASN A 33 4.16 -19.10 3.05
CA ASN A 33 5.55 -19.11 3.46
C ASN A 33 6.40 -19.14 2.19
N GLU A 34 7.14 -18.06 1.94
CA GLU A 34 7.91 -17.92 0.70
C GLU A 34 9.18 -18.76 0.68
N GLN A 35 9.61 -19.30 1.82
CA GLN A 35 10.75 -20.18 1.85
C GLN A 35 10.34 -21.61 1.48
N THR A 36 9.26 -22.10 2.06
CA THR A 36 8.78 -23.47 1.79
C THR A 36 7.80 -23.51 0.63
N ARG A 37 7.28 -22.37 0.21
CA ARG A 37 6.29 -22.21 -0.87
C ARG A 37 4.95 -22.87 -0.54
N VAL A 38 4.64 -22.98 0.75
CA VAL A 38 3.40 -23.58 1.22
C VAL A 38 2.46 -22.50 1.72
N TYR A 39 1.19 -22.56 1.31
CA TYR A 39 0.19 -21.62 1.82
C TYR A 39 -0.21 -22.02 3.23
N THR A 40 -0.08 -21.09 4.17
CA THR A 40 -0.57 -21.27 5.53
C THR A 40 -2.03 -20.87 5.60
N ASN A 41 -2.49 -20.06 4.66
CA ASN A 41 -3.90 -19.72 4.52
C ASN A 41 -4.17 -19.51 3.03
N GLN A 42 -4.98 -20.38 2.45
CA GLN A 42 -5.26 -20.34 1.01
C GLN A 42 -6.05 -19.09 0.64
N LEU A 43 -6.06 -18.75 -0.63
CA LEU A 43 -6.79 -17.60 -1.12
C LEU A 43 -8.26 -17.69 -0.72
N HIS A 44 -8.77 -16.70 -0.06
CA HIS A 44 -10.13 -16.65 0.43
C HIS A 44 -10.67 -15.23 0.36
N GLU A 45 -11.99 -15.11 0.34
CA GLU A 45 -12.64 -13.81 0.29
C GLU A 45 -12.51 -13.09 1.62
N VAL A 46 -12.27 -11.79 1.54
CA VAL A 46 -12.25 -10.91 2.71
C VAL A 46 -12.94 -9.61 2.32
N SER A 47 -13.26 -8.80 3.30
CA SER A 47 -13.74 -7.44 3.08
C SER A 47 -12.90 -6.56 3.98
N LEU A 48 -11.88 -5.94 3.41
CA LEU A 48 -10.89 -5.23 4.20
C LEU A 48 -10.46 -3.96 3.46
N LEU A 49 -10.18 -2.92 4.20
CA LEU A 49 -9.85 -1.62 3.62
C LEU A 49 -8.41 -1.26 3.95
N ILE A 50 -7.64 -0.94 2.91
CA ILE A 50 -6.30 -0.38 3.09
C ILE A 50 -6.33 1.01 2.49
N VAL A 51 -5.85 2.00 3.25
CA VAL A 51 -5.75 3.38 2.77
C VAL A 51 -4.31 3.84 2.91
N ARG A 52 -3.73 4.33 1.82
CA ARG A 52 -2.39 4.87 1.84
C ARG A 52 -2.48 6.39 1.69
N ASP A 53 -1.81 7.12 2.58
CA ASP A 53 -1.79 8.56 2.59
C ASP A 53 -0.42 8.99 2.03
N GLY A 54 -0.35 9.11 0.73
CA GLY A 54 0.90 9.46 0.05
C GLY A 54 1.99 8.46 0.37
N ASP A 55 3.16 8.97 0.73
CA ASP A 55 4.32 8.16 1.10
C ASP A 55 4.55 8.17 2.62
N LYS A 56 3.59 8.67 3.40
CA LYS A 56 3.80 8.90 4.83
C LYS A 56 3.13 7.93 5.75
N ALA A 57 1.96 7.46 5.41
CA ALA A 57 1.16 6.69 6.34
C ALA A 57 0.23 5.72 5.62
N MET A 58 -0.24 4.72 6.33
CA MET A 58 -1.15 3.73 5.81
C MET A 58 -2.00 3.20 6.95
N THR A 59 -3.23 2.81 6.65
CA THR A 59 -4.03 2.02 7.58
C THR A 59 -4.43 0.73 6.92
N ILE A 60 -4.48 -0.34 7.69
CA ILE A 60 -5.04 -1.61 7.26
C ILE A 60 -6.20 -1.88 8.20
N ASP A 61 -7.39 -1.74 7.67
CA ASP A 61 -8.65 -1.90 8.42
C ASP A 61 -8.63 -1.08 9.71
N GLY A 62 -8.13 0.15 9.61
CA GLY A 62 -8.04 1.07 10.74
C GLY A 62 -6.75 1.00 11.54
N LYS A 63 -5.94 -0.05 11.40
CA LYS A 63 -4.68 -0.15 12.10
C LYS A 63 -3.65 0.75 11.41
N GLN A 64 -2.98 1.59 12.18
CA GLN A 64 -2.11 2.65 11.65
C GLN A 64 -0.66 2.25 11.52
N PHE A 65 -0.04 2.68 10.41
CA PHE A 65 1.38 2.46 10.17
C PHE A 65 1.98 3.75 9.62
N THR A 66 3.22 4.05 10.00
CA THR A 66 3.99 5.13 9.40
C THR A 66 4.85 4.51 8.30
N LEU A 67 4.94 5.15 7.15
CA LEU A 67 5.70 4.64 6.01
C LEU A 67 7.01 5.42 5.85
N SER A 68 8.06 4.72 5.41
CA SER A 68 9.35 5.32 5.10
C SER A 68 10.09 4.43 4.11
N GLY A 69 11.28 4.85 3.68
CA GLY A 69 12.14 4.00 2.86
C GLY A 69 11.59 3.64 1.49
N LYS A 70 10.91 4.56 0.84
CA LYS A 70 10.27 4.30 -0.45
C LYS A 70 11.23 3.75 -1.49
N LYS A 71 10.84 2.66 -2.15
CA LYS A 71 11.58 2.09 -3.27
C LYS A 71 10.60 1.84 -4.41
N VAL A 72 10.96 2.29 -5.60
CA VAL A 72 10.11 2.15 -6.78
C VAL A 72 10.73 1.15 -7.74
N THR A 73 9.91 0.25 -8.25
CA THR A 73 10.32 -0.71 -9.27
C THR A 73 9.38 -0.57 -10.47
N GLU A 74 9.96 -0.52 -11.66
CA GLU A 74 9.18 -0.43 -12.89
C GLU A 74 9.81 -1.36 -13.90
N ASN A 75 9.05 -2.29 -14.46
CA ASN A 75 9.53 -3.16 -15.51
C ASN A 75 8.38 -3.51 -16.44
N LYS A 76 8.59 -4.41 -17.40
CA LYS A 76 7.55 -4.72 -18.37
C LYS A 76 6.40 -5.54 -17.79
N TYR A 77 6.58 -6.12 -16.62
CA TYR A 77 5.56 -6.97 -16.00
C TYR A 77 4.72 -6.24 -14.97
N TYR A 78 5.34 -5.33 -14.21
CA TYR A 78 4.61 -4.62 -13.17
C TYR A 78 5.31 -3.32 -12.76
N SER A 79 4.58 -2.46 -12.09
CA SER A 79 5.15 -1.35 -11.34
C SER A 79 4.86 -1.60 -9.87
N ALA A 80 5.76 -1.17 -9.01
CA ALA A 80 5.59 -1.37 -7.57
C ALA A 80 6.23 -0.25 -6.79
N VAL A 81 5.65 0.05 -5.63
CA VAL A 81 6.28 0.95 -4.68
C VAL A 81 6.29 0.21 -3.35
N GLN A 82 7.45 0.18 -2.72
CA GLN A 82 7.65 -0.56 -1.47
C GLN A 82 8.06 0.41 -0.37
N TYR A 83 7.60 0.16 0.84
CA TYR A 83 7.94 0.96 2.01
C TYR A 83 8.29 0.07 3.18
N ASP A 84 9.05 0.65 4.11
CA ASP A 84 9.14 0.12 5.46
C ASP A 84 7.96 0.71 6.20
N ALA A 85 7.26 -0.08 6.98
CA ALA A 85 6.09 0.34 7.73
C ALA A 85 6.30 0.07 9.22
N THR A 86 5.90 1.02 10.06
CA THR A 86 6.06 0.90 11.52
C THR A 86 4.70 1.12 12.17
N ASP A 87 4.28 0.20 13.02
CA ASP A 87 3.00 0.34 13.72
C ASP A 87 3.18 1.18 15.00
N LEU A 88 2.07 1.40 15.72
CA LEU A 88 2.12 2.24 16.91
C LEU A 88 2.90 1.60 18.06
N ALA A 89 3.15 0.31 18.02
CA ALA A 89 3.95 -0.39 19.03
C ALA A 89 5.44 -0.42 18.65
N GLY A 90 5.79 0.18 17.50
CA GLY A 90 7.19 0.20 17.05
C GLY A 90 7.61 -1.04 16.27
N ARG A 91 6.69 -1.95 15.98
CA ARG A 91 7.02 -3.14 15.18
C ARG A 91 7.13 -2.74 13.72
N THR A 92 8.05 -3.36 13.01
CA THR A 92 8.35 -2.99 11.63
C THR A 92 7.97 -4.09 10.65
N TYR A 93 7.57 -3.65 9.46
CA TYR A 93 7.07 -4.50 8.40
C TYR A 93 7.55 -3.96 7.06
N VAL A 94 7.38 -4.76 6.03
CA VAL A 94 7.58 -4.31 4.64
C VAL A 94 6.23 -4.41 3.94
N VAL A 95 5.87 -3.39 3.19
CA VAL A 95 4.65 -3.39 2.39
C VAL A 95 4.99 -2.99 0.96
N SER A 96 4.45 -3.73 -0.01
CA SER A 96 4.63 -3.45 -1.43
C SER A 96 3.28 -3.31 -2.08
N PHE A 97 3.11 -2.23 -2.85
CA PHE A 97 1.89 -1.99 -3.62
C PHE A 97 2.25 -2.27 -5.08
N LYS A 98 1.70 -3.33 -5.66
CA LYS A 98 2.03 -3.76 -7.03
C LYS A 98 0.86 -3.58 -7.97
N HIS A 99 1.17 -3.12 -9.16
CA HIS A 99 0.21 -3.04 -10.26
C HIS A 99 0.77 -3.87 -11.40
N TRP A 100 0.18 -5.03 -11.63
CA TRP A 100 0.59 -5.95 -12.68
C TRP A 100 0.01 -5.53 -14.02
N LYS A 101 0.76 -5.77 -15.08
CA LYS A 101 0.35 -5.45 -16.47
C LYS A 101 -0.06 -6.73 -17.15
N ASP A 102 -1.03 -6.64 -18.04
CA ASP A 102 -1.46 -7.77 -18.87
C ASP A 102 -1.83 -9.04 -18.10
N VAL A 103 -2.56 -8.86 -17.00
CA VAL A 103 -3.05 -9.98 -16.21
C VAL A 103 -4.55 -9.86 -16.05
N ASP A 104 -5.17 -10.92 -15.52
CA ASP A 104 -6.60 -10.91 -15.22
C ASP A 104 -6.88 -9.72 -14.28
N PRO A 105 -7.91 -8.93 -14.54
CA PRO A 105 -8.25 -7.78 -13.69
C PRO A 105 -8.36 -8.12 -12.21
N ALA A 106 -8.78 -9.34 -11.87
CA ALA A 106 -8.88 -9.74 -10.46
C ALA A 106 -7.52 -9.85 -9.78
N LEU A 107 -6.44 -9.95 -10.54
CA LEU A 107 -5.09 -10.11 -10.01
C LEU A 107 -4.25 -8.85 -10.21
N GLU A 108 -4.82 -7.82 -10.79
CA GLU A 108 -4.06 -6.66 -11.26
C GLU A 108 -3.42 -5.84 -10.14
N TYR A 109 -4.13 -5.64 -9.04
CA TYR A 109 -3.63 -4.81 -7.94
C TYR A 109 -3.40 -5.69 -6.73
N GLN A 110 -2.14 -5.80 -6.31
CA GLN A 110 -1.74 -6.64 -5.19
C GLN A 110 -0.97 -5.86 -4.16
N ILE A 111 -1.19 -6.15 -2.89
CA ILE A 111 -0.42 -5.58 -1.80
C ILE A 111 0.19 -6.75 -1.05
N ILE A 112 1.50 -6.70 -0.85
CA ILE A 112 2.25 -7.74 -0.15
C ILE A 112 2.76 -7.16 1.15
N PHE A 113 2.57 -7.87 2.25
CA PHE A 113 2.88 -7.36 3.58
C PHE A 113 3.50 -8.46 4.43
N PHE A 114 4.61 -8.17 5.09
CA PHE A 114 5.23 -9.13 6.00
C PHE A 114 6.01 -8.43 7.10
N SER A 115 6.18 -9.12 8.24
CA SER A 115 6.94 -8.59 9.37
C SER A 115 8.44 -8.77 9.14
N THR A 116 9.24 -7.79 9.56
CA THR A 116 10.69 -7.89 9.45
C THR A 116 11.28 -8.93 10.40
N THR A 117 10.50 -9.41 11.36
CA THR A 117 10.93 -10.49 12.25
C THR A 117 10.42 -11.86 11.78
N ASP A 118 9.67 -11.89 10.66
CA ASP A 118 9.14 -13.14 10.11
C ASP A 118 9.10 -12.97 8.59
N ILE A 119 10.27 -12.87 8.00
CA ILE A 119 10.44 -12.41 6.62
C ILE A 119 9.96 -13.38 5.55
N TYR A 120 9.63 -14.60 5.91
CA TYR A 120 9.17 -15.58 4.94
C TYR A 120 7.66 -15.78 4.93
N ASN A 121 6.93 -15.31 5.94
CA ASN A 121 5.48 -15.46 5.97
C ASN A 121 4.82 -14.18 5.45
N TRP A 122 4.42 -14.23 4.19
CA TRP A 122 3.88 -13.09 3.49
C TRP A 122 2.37 -13.14 3.43
N THR A 123 1.74 -11.99 3.58
CA THR A 123 0.31 -11.84 3.35
C THR A 123 0.14 -11.17 2.01
N TYR A 124 -0.70 -11.76 1.16
CA TYR A 124 -1.04 -11.21 -0.15
C TYR A 124 -2.47 -10.73 -0.10
N TYR A 125 -2.68 -9.49 -0.50
CA TYR A 125 -4.01 -8.92 -0.60
C TYR A 125 -4.29 -8.61 -2.07
N LEU A 126 -5.45 -9.06 -2.58
CA LEU A 126 -5.89 -8.72 -3.93
C LEU A 126 -6.94 -7.63 -3.83
N SER A 127 -6.70 -6.52 -4.50
CA SER A 127 -7.52 -5.33 -4.42
C SER A 127 -8.29 -5.09 -5.70
N GLU A 128 -9.43 -4.48 -5.58
CA GLU A 128 -10.10 -3.87 -6.72
C GLU A 128 -9.23 -2.69 -7.15
N LYS A 129 -9.55 -2.10 -8.29
CA LYS A 129 -8.83 -0.93 -8.77
C LYS A 129 -8.88 0.13 -7.68
N PRO A 130 -7.73 0.65 -7.28
CA PRO A 130 -7.70 1.65 -6.19
C PRO A 130 -8.38 2.94 -6.60
N VAL A 131 -8.89 3.66 -5.59
CA VAL A 131 -9.62 4.91 -5.78
C VAL A 131 -8.90 6.01 -5.04
N GLU A 132 -8.68 7.12 -5.75
CA GLU A 132 -8.09 8.30 -5.12
C GLU A 132 -9.18 9.03 -4.34
N ILE A 133 -8.88 9.40 -3.11
CA ILE A 133 -9.81 10.15 -2.28
C ILE A 133 -9.09 11.33 -1.65
N ASN A 134 -9.81 12.37 -1.39
CA ASN A 134 -9.23 13.56 -0.77
C ASN A 134 -9.93 13.89 0.53
#